data_317abb5c54cd17b2db7b90e3f9eddc0d
#
_entry.id   317abb5c54cd17b2db7b90e3f9eddc0d
#
_cell.length_a   1.000
_cell.length_b   1.000
_cell.length_c   1.000
_cell.angle_alpha   90.00
_cell.angle_beta   90.00
_cell.angle_gamma   90.00
#
_symmetry.space_group_name_H-M   'P 1'
#
loop_
_entity.id
_entity.type
_entity.pdbx_description
1 polymer ?
#
loop_
_entity_poly.entity_id
_entity_poly.type
_entity_poly.pdbx_seq_one_letter_code
_entity_poly.pdbx_strand_id
1 'polypeptide(L)'
;PNITPDIKTGIGTWSEADFVRALKQGKNPKGQHYFPVFPYLYFANVSDEDVRDMYVYFMNIPAVERKNDPLPFPFNIPGARLPLLGWNLLFFYPDKPYQEDATQSAEWNRGRYIVDGLGHCSMCHTPLNPLGAPKNRYYLTGAFIDGYWAPNITKYGLETASHDEVADVFAKNE
;
A
#
# COMPACT_ATOMS: atom_id res chain seq x y z
N PRO A 1 -11.90 1.13 6.30
CA PRO A 1 -13.02 0.38 5.71
C PRO A 1 -13.10 -1.04 6.26
N ASN A 2 -14.29 -1.64 6.20
CA ASN A 2 -14.50 -3.05 6.54
C ASN A 2 -14.04 -3.92 5.38
N ILE A 3 -13.05 -4.77 5.63
CA ILE A 3 -12.47 -5.70 4.66
C ILE A 3 -12.78 -7.17 5.01
N THR A 4 -13.70 -7.41 5.96
CA THR A 4 -14.19 -8.76 6.24
C THR A 4 -15.19 -9.23 5.18
N PRO A 5 -15.47 -10.54 5.05
CA PRO A 5 -16.40 -11.06 4.05
C PRO A 5 -17.87 -10.85 4.43
N ASP A 6 -18.19 -9.78 5.14
CA ASP A 6 -19.57 -9.38 5.40
C ASP A 6 -20.23 -8.87 4.10
N ILE A 7 -21.41 -9.43 3.79
CA ILE A 7 -22.12 -9.15 2.53
C ILE A 7 -22.68 -7.73 2.48
N LYS A 8 -23.06 -7.16 3.65
CA LYS A 8 -23.72 -5.86 3.70
C LYS A 8 -22.77 -4.69 3.84
N THR A 9 -21.66 -4.86 4.58
CA THR A 9 -20.80 -3.76 4.99
C THR A 9 -19.34 -3.96 4.66
N GLY A 10 -18.95 -5.19 4.28
CA GLY A 10 -17.60 -5.59 3.94
C GLY A 10 -17.39 -5.86 2.45
N ILE A 11 -16.48 -6.79 2.16
CA ILE A 11 -16.12 -7.20 0.81
C ILE A 11 -16.75 -8.53 0.38
N GLY A 12 -17.72 -9.08 1.12
CA GLY A 12 -18.30 -10.41 0.90
C GLY A 12 -19.00 -10.61 -0.45
N THR A 13 -19.29 -9.53 -1.17
CA THR A 13 -19.85 -9.58 -2.54
C THR A 13 -18.80 -9.39 -3.64
N TRP A 14 -17.54 -9.18 -3.27
CA TRP A 14 -16.48 -8.95 -4.26
C TRP A 14 -16.04 -10.26 -4.89
N SER A 15 -15.83 -10.23 -6.20
CA SER A 15 -15.09 -11.26 -6.90
C SER A 15 -13.59 -11.13 -6.65
N GLU A 16 -12.84 -12.20 -6.92
CA GLU A 16 -11.37 -12.13 -6.94
C GLU A 16 -10.87 -11.01 -7.87
N ALA A 17 -11.49 -10.87 -9.05
CA ALA A 17 -11.15 -9.80 -9.99
C ALA A 17 -11.41 -8.38 -9.43
N ASP A 18 -12.43 -8.19 -8.60
CA ASP A 18 -12.68 -6.92 -7.91
C ASP A 18 -11.59 -6.63 -6.89
N PHE A 19 -11.18 -7.64 -6.13
CA PHE A 19 -10.12 -7.52 -5.13
C PHE A 19 -8.77 -7.21 -5.79
N VAL A 20 -8.39 -7.97 -6.82
CA VAL A 20 -7.17 -7.72 -7.62
C VAL A 20 -7.19 -6.30 -8.18
N ARG A 21 -8.30 -5.86 -8.78
CA ARG A 21 -8.45 -4.52 -9.33
C ARG A 21 -8.32 -3.42 -8.26
N ALA A 22 -8.83 -3.69 -7.06
CA ALA A 22 -8.70 -2.75 -5.95
C ALA A 22 -7.24 -2.56 -5.54
N LEU A 23 -6.48 -3.64 -5.36
CA LEU A 23 -5.09 -3.58 -4.94
C LEU A 23 -4.16 -3.11 -6.07
N LYS A 24 -4.31 -3.67 -7.26
CA LYS A 24 -3.38 -3.44 -8.38
C LYS A 24 -3.66 -2.17 -9.17
N GLN A 25 -4.92 -1.69 -9.19
CA GLN A 25 -5.34 -0.54 -9.99
C GLN A 25 -5.97 0.59 -9.17
N GLY A 26 -6.13 0.41 -7.86
CA GLY A 26 -6.73 1.41 -6.99
C GLY A 26 -8.19 1.71 -7.34
N LYS A 27 -8.98 0.73 -7.81
CA LYS A 27 -10.37 0.92 -8.22
C LYS A 27 -11.31 0.01 -7.45
N ASN A 28 -12.43 0.56 -6.98
CA ASN A 28 -13.49 -0.22 -6.37
C ASN A 28 -14.31 -1.02 -7.44
N PRO A 29 -15.24 -1.93 -7.04
CA PRO A 29 -16.06 -2.69 -8.00
C PRO A 29 -16.88 -1.83 -8.96
N LYS A 30 -17.17 -0.56 -8.61
CA LYS A 30 -17.87 0.40 -9.47
C LYS A 30 -16.94 1.16 -10.42
N GLY A 31 -15.64 0.82 -10.45
CA GLY A 31 -14.64 1.46 -11.29
C GLY A 31 -14.14 2.83 -10.79
N GLN A 32 -14.55 3.27 -9.60
CA GLN A 32 -14.11 4.54 -9.02
C GLN A 32 -12.73 4.38 -8.37
N HIS A 33 -11.85 5.35 -8.57
CA HIS A 33 -10.53 5.36 -7.95
C HIS A 33 -10.59 5.56 -6.43
N TYR A 34 -9.75 4.83 -5.70
CA TYR A 34 -9.45 5.11 -4.30
C TYR A 34 -8.54 6.33 -4.18
N PHE A 35 -8.60 7.01 -3.04
CA PHE A 35 -7.60 8.00 -2.68
C PHE A 35 -6.27 7.29 -2.38
N PRO A 36 -5.11 7.90 -2.69
CA PRO A 36 -3.80 7.25 -2.56
C PRO A 36 -3.34 7.00 -1.12
N VAL A 37 -4.14 7.37 -0.12
CA VAL A 37 -4.02 6.88 1.25
C VAL A 37 -4.25 5.36 1.35
N PHE A 38 -4.98 4.77 0.42
CA PHE A 38 -4.98 3.34 0.20
C PHE A 38 -3.75 2.99 -0.65
N PRO A 39 -2.84 2.10 -0.19
CA PRO A 39 -1.50 1.94 -0.76
C PRO A 39 -1.45 1.14 -2.09
N TYR A 40 -2.38 1.37 -3.00
CA TYR A 40 -2.43 0.67 -4.29
C TYR A 40 -1.19 0.94 -5.18
N LEU A 41 -0.50 2.08 -4.97
CA LEU A 41 0.76 2.37 -5.65
C LEU A 41 1.81 1.29 -5.37
N TYR A 42 1.80 0.77 -4.16
CA TYR A 42 2.75 -0.24 -3.67
C TYR A 42 2.23 -1.65 -3.94
N PHE A 43 0.95 -1.91 -3.67
CA PHE A 43 0.34 -3.19 -3.98
C PHE A 43 0.35 -3.55 -5.48
N ALA A 44 0.48 -2.57 -6.36
CA ALA A 44 0.72 -2.81 -7.78
C ALA A 44 2.00 -3.64 -8.03
N ASN A 45 2.99 -3.59 -7.12
CA ASN A 45 4.23 -4.35 -7.18
C ASN A 45 4.09 -5.78 -6.59
N VAL A 46 3.01 -6.08 -5.89
CA VAL A 46 2.78 -7.43 -5.32
C VAL A 46 2.44 -8.41 -6.45
N SER A 47 2.89 -9.65 -6.37
CA SER A 47 2.58 -10.67 -7.37
C SER A 47 1.07 -10.95 -7.44
N ASP A 48 0.60 -11.42 -8.58
CA ASP A 48 -0.82 -11.78 -8.72
C ASP A 48 -1.17 -13.00 -7.85
N GLU A 49 -0.20 -13.88 -7.60
CA GLU A 49 -0.35 -15.03 -6.71
C GLU A 49 -0.59 -14.57 -5.27
N ASP A 50 0.29 -13.72 -4.73
CA ASP A 50 0.14 -13.21 -3.36
C ASP A 50 -1.16 -12.39 -3.19
N VAL A 51 -1.58 -11.65 -4.22
CA VAL A 51 -2.87 -10.92 -4.17
C VAL A 51 -4.06 -11.89 -4.13
N ARG A 52 -4.01 -13.01 -4.86
CA ARG A 52 -5.04 -14.06 -4.77
C ARG A 52 -5.05 -14.74 -3.42
N ASP A 53 -3.88 -15.03 -2.86
CA ASP A 53 -3.76 -15.63 -1.53
C ASP A 53 -4.35 -14.70 -0.46
N MET A 54 -4.08 -13.39 -0.56
CA MET A 54 -4.73 -12.40 0.31
C MET A 54 -6.26 -12.41 0.14
N TYR A 55 -6.78 -12.51 -1.09
CA TYR A 55 -8.22 -12.63 -1.32
C TYR A 55 -8.80 -13.87 -0.62
N VAL A 56 -8.17 -15.03 -0.82
CA VAL A 56 -8.61 -16.28 -0.17
C VAL A 56 -8.60 -16.12 1.35
N TYR A 57 -7.57 -15.52 1.92
CA TYR A 57 -7.50 -15.27 3.36
C TYR A 57 -8.66 -14.38 3.83
N PHE A 58 -8.86 -13.20 3.21
CA PHE A 58 -9.90 -12.26 3.63
C PHE A 58 -11.32 -12.80 3.45
N MET A 59 -11.54 -13.68 2.47
CA MET A 59 -12.85 -14.31 2.26
C MET A 59 -13.13 -15.46 3.24
N ASN A 60 -12.14 -15.93 4.01
CA ASN A 60 -12.27 -17.03 4.97
C ASN A 60 -12.14 -16.61 6.44
N ILE A 61 -11.89 -15.33 6.74
CA ILE A 61 -11.92 -14.82 8.11
C ILE A 61 -13.38 -14.60 8.58
N PRO A 62 -13.64 -14.49 9.89
CA PRO A 62 -14.97 -14.20 10.40
C PRO A 62 -15.54 -12.88 9.85
N ALA A 63 -16.78 -12.94 9.35
CA ALA A 63 -17.51 -11.76 8.90
C ALA A 63 -17.91 -10.89 10.07
N VAL A 64 -17.73 -9.57 9.95
CA VAL A 64 -18.13 -8.58 10.94
C VAL A 64 -19.03 -7.53 10.29
N GLU A 65 -20.29 -7.45 10.72
CA GLU A 65 -21.21 -6.41 10.24
C GLU A 65 -20.86 -5.08 10.91
N ARG A 66 -20.12 -4.22 10.20
CA ARG A 66 -19.76 -2.87 10.64
C ARG A 66 -19.76 -1.91 9.46
N LYS A 67 -20.61 -0.88 9.50
CA LYS A 67 -20.60 0.19 8.49
C LYS A 67 -19.29 0.97 8.56
N ASN A 68 -18.77 1.31 7.39
CA ASN A 68 -17.63 2.22 7.28
C ASN A 68 -18.07 3.65 7.65
N ASP A 69 -17.19 4.36 8.33
CA ASP A 69 -17.38 5.79 8.57
C ASP A 69 -17.37 6.55 7.23
N PRO A 70 -18.20 7.59 7.11
CA PRO A 70 -18.19 8.42 5.90
C PRO A 70 -16.85 9.13 5.76
N LEU A 71 -16.43 9.34 4.51
CA LEU A 71 -15.24 10.14 4.26
C LEU A 71 -15.44 11.56 4.78
N PRO A 72 -14.43 12.18 5.41
CA PRO A 72 -14.51 13.57 5.86
C PRO A 72 -14.56 14.54 4.67
N PHE A 73 -15.04 15.76 4.91
CA PHE A 73 -14.90 16.86 3.95
C PHE A 73 -13.41 17.16 3.69
N PRO A 74 -13.00 17.41 2.44
CA PRO A 74 -13.77 17.53 1.19
C PRO A 74 -13.92 16.23 0.38
N PHE A 75 -13.49 15.08 0.90
CA PHE A 75 -13.44 13.81 0.17
C PHE A 75 -14.82 13.15 -0.05
N ASN A 76 -15.84 13.64 0.65
CA ASN A 76 -17.21 13.11 0.61
C ASN A 76 -18.13 13.84 -0.38
N ILE A 77 -17.67 14.92 -1.04
CA ILE A 77 -18.49 15.66 -1.98
C ILE A 77 -18.57 14.96 -3.35
N PRO A 78 -19.67 15.10 -4.10
CA PRO A 78 -19.80 14.60 -5.45
C PRO A 78 -18.64 15.11 -6.34
N GLY A 79 -18.01 14.21 -7.08
CA GLY A 79 -16.90 14.58 -7.97
C GLY A 79 -15.52 14.68 -7.32
N ALA A 80 -15.39 14.55 -5.99
CA ALA A 80 -14.10 14.61 -5.29
C ALA A 80 -13.05 13.61 -5.81
N ARG A 81 -13.49 12.55 -6.50
CA ARG A 81 -12.60 11.54 -7.10
C ARG A 81 -12.17 11.84 -8.53
N LEU A 82 -12.75 12.87 -9.20
CA LEU A 82 -12.40 13.22 -10.57
C LEU A 82 -10.93 13.64 -10.74
N PRO A 83 -10.34 14.46 -9.83
CA PRO A 83 -8.93 14.83 -9.91
C PRO A 83 -7.98 13.62 -9.83
N LEU A 84 -8.43 12.48 -9.26
CA LEU A 84 -7.61 11.27 -9.16
C LEU A 84 -7.28 10.65 -10.53
N LEU A 85 -8.07 10.92 -11.57
CA LEU A 85 -7.76 10.50 -12.94
C LEU A 85 -6.42 11.11 -13.39
N GLY A 86 -6.30 12.44 -13.27
CA GLY A 86 -5.07 13.16 -13.60
C GLY A 86 -3.92 12.81 -12.66
N TRP A 87 -4.21 12.66 -11.37
CA TRP A 87 -3.20 12.26 -10.39
C TRP A 87 -2.61 10.88 -10.70
N ASN A 88 -3.46 9.89 -11.00
CA ASN A 88 -3.00 8.56 -11.37
C ASN A 88 -2.19 8.57 -12.69
N LEU A 89 -2.60 9.37 -13.67
CA LEU A 89 -1.85 9.51 -14.91
C LEU A 89 -0.42 10.03 -14.68
N LEU A 90 -0.24 10.91 -13.70
CA LEU A 90 1.06 11.53 -13.39
C LEU A 90 1.93 10.69 -12.47
N PHE A 91 1.34 9.94 -11.54
CA PHE A 91 2.08 9.35 -10.42
C PHE A 91 1.88 7.85 -10.23
N PHE A 92 0.99 7.21 -10.99
CA PHE A 92 0.70 5.79 -10.86
C PHE A 92 0.92 5.05 -12.18
N TYR A 93 1.78 4.03 -12.15
CA TYR A 93 2.14 3.22 -13.30
C TYR A 93 1.89 1.73 -12.97
N PRO A 94 0.64 1.24 -13.07
CA PRO A 94 0.25 -0.11 -12.64
C PRO A 94 0.84 -1.24 -13.49
N ASP A 95 1.35 -0.93 -14.69
CA ASP A 95 1.77 -1.93 -15.68
C ASP A 95 3.25 -2.34 -15.54
N LYS A 96 3.88 -2.03 -14.41
CA LYS A 96 5.23 -2.48 -14.11
C LYS A 96 5.18 -3.56 -13.02
N PRO A 97 5.00 -4.84 -13.38
CA PRO A 97 5.07 -5.92 -12.39
C PRO A 97 6.45 -5.91 -11.72
N TYR A 98 6.50 -6.35 -10.47
CA TYR A 98 7.76 -6.57 -9.79
C TYR A 98 8.66 -7.47 -10.63
N GLN A 99 9.89 -7.04 -10.83
CA GLN A 99 10.94 -7.82 -11.51
C GLN A 99 12.13 -7.92 -10.58
N GLU A 100 12.60 -9.14 -10.39
CA GLU A 100 13.85 -9.38 -9.67
C GLU A 100 15.04 -8.76 -10.40
N ASP A 101 15.96 -8.22 -9.63
CA ASP A 101 17.25 -7.77 -10.14
C ASP A 101 18.21 -8.96 -10.16
N ALA A 102 18.50 -9.45 -11.35
CA ALA A 102 19.39 -10.61 -11.54
C ALA A 102 20.84 -10.35 -11.08
N THR A 103 21.21 -9.11 -10.79
CA THR A 103 22.55 -8.75 -10.26
C THR A 103 22.61 -8.82 -8.74
N GLN A 104 21.48 -9.04 -8.08
CA GLN A 104 21.35 -9.08 -6.63
C GLN A 104 21.05 -10.50 -6.13
N SER A 105 21.26 -10.75 -4.83
CA SER A 105 20.93 -12.04 -4.22
C SER A 105 19.40 -12.25 -4.10
N ALA A 106 18.99 -13.50 -3.88
CA ALA A 106 17.59 -13.85 -3.66
C ALA A 106 17.03 -13.16 -2.41
N GLU A 107 17.81 -13.07 -1.33
CA GLU A 107 17.44 -12.41 -0.09
C GLU A 107 17.23 -10.91 -0.31
N TRP A 108 18.10 -10.26 -1.09
CA TRP A 108 17.95 -8.85 -1.43
C TRP A 108 16.65 -8.63 -2.24
N ASN A 109 16.40 -9.45 -3.25
CA ASN A 109 15.20 -9.38 -4.06
C ASN A 109 13.94 -9.61 -3.21
N ARG A 110 13.97 -10.58 -2.30
CA ARG A 110 12.87 -10.83 -1.36
C ARG A 110 12.64 -9.65 -0.42
N GLY A 111 13.71 -9.07 0.14
CA GLY A 111 13.64 -7.87 0.97
C GLY A 111 13.03 -6.68 0.22
N ARG A 112 13.49 -6.43 -0.99
CA ARG A 112 12.94 -5.38 -1.86
C ARG A 112 11.46 -5.61 -2.15
N TYR A 113 11.04 -6.83 -2.45
CA TYR A 113 9.65 -7.17 -2.69
C TYR A 113 8.75 -6.87 -1.48
N ILE A 114 9.25 -7.18 -0.27
CA ILE A 114 8.53 -6.85 0.97
C ILE A 114 8.45 -5.34 1.16
N VAL A 115 9.55 -4.62 1.03
CA VAL A 115 9.63 -3.16 1.27
C VAL A 115 8.81 -2.36 0.25
N ASP A 116 8.88 -2.71 -1.04
CA ASP A 116 8.23 -1.98 -2.14
C ASP A 116 6.78 -2.40 -2.37
N GLY A 117 6.39 -3.58 -1.91
CA GLY A 117 5.07 -4.17 -2.13
C GLY A 117 4.31 -4.42 -0.84
N LEU A 118 4.50 -5.59 -0.24
CA LEU A 118 3.70 -6.08 0.89
C LEU A 118 3.75 -5.16 2.11
N GLY A 119 4.94 -4.70 2.49
CA GLY A 119 5.15 -3.83 3.65
C GLY A 119 4.92 -2.35 3.36
N HIS A 120 4.92 -1.92 2.06
CA HIS A 120 4.76 -0.54 1.59
C HIS A 120 5.52 0.51 2.44
N CYS A 121 6.72 0.17 2.91
CA CYS A 121 7.52 0.98 3.86
C CYS A 121 7.74 2.42 3.35
N SER A 122 7.92 2.58 2.04
CA SER A 122 8.09 3.88 1.39
C SER A 122 6.88 4.80 1.56
N MET A 123 5.69 4.29 1.87
CA MET A 123 4.50 5.12 2.13
C MET A 123 4.70 6.07 3.31
N CYS A 124 5.36 5.60 4.36
CA CYS A 124 5.66 6.40 5.55
C CYS A 124 7.08 6.97 5.55
N HIS A 125 8.06 6.22 5.02
CA HIS A 125 9.48 6.59 5.10
C HIS A 125 10.00 7.41 3.92
N THR A 126 9.13 7.79 2.95
CA THR A 126 9.50 8.67 1.83
C THR A 126 8.69 9.96 1.88
N PRO A 127 9.32 11.15 1.83
CA PRO A 127 8.58 12.41 1.83
C PRO A 127 7.63 12.52 0.64
N LEU A 128 6.48 13.16 0.87
CA LEU A 128 5.50 13.42 -0.18
C LEU A 128 5.71 14.81 -0.81
N ASN A 129 5.32 14.96 -2.06
CA ASN A 129 5.22 16.26 -2.71
C ASN A 129 3.89 16.96 -2.32
N PRO A 130 3.66 18.23 -2.68
CA PRO A 130 2.41 18.93 -2.35
C PRO A 130 1.13 18.30 -2.91
N LEU A 131 1.22 17.38 -3.88
CA LEU A 131 0.11 16.63 -4.43
C LEU A 131 -0.07 15.26 -3.75
N GLY A 132 0.69 14.97 -2.68
CA GLY A 132 0.59 13.71 -1.94
C GLY A 132 1.27 12.51 -2.62
N ALA A 133 2.07 12.72 -3.67
CA ALA A 133 2.82 11.65 -4.31
C ALA A 133 4.24 11.52 -3.72
N PRO A 134 4.82 10.31 -3.66
CA PRO A 134 6.15 10.10 -3.09
C PRO A 134 7.23 10.80 -3.91
N LYS A 135 8.18 11.44 -3.23
CA LYS A 135 9.38 12.01 -3.83
C LYS A 135 10.46 10.92 -3.97
N ASN A 136 10.44 10.16 -5.04
CA ASN A 136 11.35 9.03 -5.26
C ASN A 136 12.84 9.37 -5.14
N ARG A 137 13.23 10.65 -5.36
CA ARG A 137 14.60 11.11 -5.10
C ARG A 137 15.02 10.96 -3.63
N TYR A 138 14.06 10.98 -2.70
CA TYR A 138 14.25 10.86 -1.26
C TYR A 138 13.66 9.56 -0.73
N TYR A 139 13.78 8.50 -1.53
CA TYR A 139 13.26 7.17 -1.20
C TYR A 139 13.83 6.67 0.13
N LEU A 140 12.93 6.33 1.07
CA LEU A 140 13.21 5.82 2.43
C LEU A 140 14.07 6.73 3.34
N THR A 141 14.25 8.02 3.00
CA THR A 141 15.07 8.95 3.81
C THR A 141 14.38 9.48 5.04
N GLY A 142 13.19 9.01 5.34
CA GLY A 142 12.36 9.49 6.44
C GLY A 142 11.40 10.60 6.01
N ALA A 143 10.28 10.70 6.72
CA ALA A 143 9.27 11.72 6.47
C ALA A 143 8.46 12.03 7.74
N PHE A 144 7.85 13.22 7.77
CA PHE A 144 6.85 13.54 8.78
C PHE A 144 5.46 13.25 8.22
N ILE A 145 4.69 12.38 8.88
CA ILE A 145 3.38 11.95 8.44
C ILE A 145 2.41 11.87 9.64
N ASP A 146 1.24 12.47 9.51
CA ASP A 146 0.17 12.45 10.51
C ASP A 146 0.61 12.76 11.96
N GLY A 147 1.57 13.70 12.10
CA GLY A 147 2.09 14.11 13.42
C GLY A 147 3.24 13.26 13.95
N TYR A 148 3.69 12.26 13.21
CA TYR A 148 4.77 11.36 13.59
C TYR A 148 5.96 11.49 12.64
N TRP A 149 7.15 11.27 13.16
CA TRP A 149 8.37 11.19 12.38
C TRP A 149 8.65 9.72 12.03
N ALA A 150 8.58 9.37 10.73
CA ALA A 150 9.09 8.10 10.22
C ALA A 150 10.59 8.25 9.94
N PRO A 151 11.48 7.47 10.58
CA PRO A 151 12.92 7.68 10.47
C PRO A 151 13.49 7.34 9.10
N ASN A 152 14.73 7.76 8.86
CA ASN A 152 15.51 7.32 7.72
C ASN A 152 15.89 5.85 7.87
N ILE A 153 15.39 5.00 6.95
CA ILE A 153 15.68 3.55 6.91
C ILE A 153 16.53 3.16 5.69
N THR A 154 17.22 4.13 5.08
CA THR A 154 18.25 3.83 4.09
C THR A 154 19.49 3.25 4.77
N LYS A 155 20.44 2.73 3.97
CA LYS A 155 21.74 2.27 4.46
C LYS A 155 22.42 3.29 5.41
N TYR A 156 22.31 4.59 5.12
CA TYR A 156 22.90 5.63 5.96
C TYR A 156 22.15 5.82 7.27
N GLY A 157 20.82 5.69 7.26
CA GLY A 157 19.99 5.80 8.46
C GLY A 157 20.16 4.60 9.41
N LEU A 158 20.52 3.45 8.86
CA LEU A 158 20.71 2.18 9.60
C LEU A 158 22.20 1.79 9.76
N GLU A 159 23.12 2.71 9.48
CA GLU A 159 24.57 2.41 9.45
C GLU A 159 25.10 1.82 10.76
N THR A 160 24.54 2.24 11.90
CA THR A 160 24.93 1.77 13.23
C THR A 160 24.07 0.62 13.77
N ALA A 161 22.99 0.27 13.09
CA ALA A 161 22.09 -0.79 13.51
C ALA A 161 22.58 -2.16 12.99
N SER A 162 22.64 -3.13 13.89
CA SER A 162 22.88 -4.53 13.52
C SER A 162 21.64 -5.15 12.84
N HIS A 163 21.82 -6.26 12.14
CA HIS A 163 20.71 -7.02 11.55
C HIS A 163 19.71 -7.48 12.62
N ASP A 164 20.19 -7.88 13.80
CA ASP A 164 19.34 -8.34 14.89
C ASP A 164 18.50 -7.20 15.48
N GLU A 165 19.09 -6.00 15.66
CA GLU A 165 18.34 -4.83 16.11
C GLU A 165 17.24 -4.43 15.14
N VAL A 166 17.50 -4.47 13.82
CA VAL A 166 16.48 -4.21 12.82
C VAL A 166 15.40 -5.29 12.84
N ALA A 167 15.76 -6.57 13.01
CA ALA A 167 14.81 -7.66 13.10
C ALA A 167 13.92 -7.55 14.35
N ASP A 168 14.51 -7.14 15.48
CA ASP A 168 13.81 -6.99 16.77
C ASP A 168 12.71 -5.93 16.72
N VAL A 169 12.88 -4.86 15.94
CA VAL A 169 11.81 -3.85 15.71
C VAL A 169 10.52 -4.50 15.18
N PHE A 170 10.65 -5.48 14.29
CA PHE A 170 9.49 -6.20 13.74
C PHE A 170 9.00 -7.34 14.61
N ALA A 171 9.90 -7.99 15.34
CA ALA A 171 9.58 -9.18 16.15
C ALA A 171 9.04 -8.84 17.54
N LYS A 172 9.53 -7.76 18.15
CA LYS A 172 9.28 -7.43 19.56
C LYS A 172 8.44 -6.18 19.78
N ASN A 173 8.18 -5.39 18.73
CA ASN A 173 7.53 -4.05 18.81
C ASN A 173 8.26 -3.10 19.80
N GLU A 174 9.57 -3.17 19.91
CA GLU A 174 10.40 -2.31 20.76
C GLU A 174 11.19 -1.29 19.92
#